data_81adce9031673ce223fa1727ebd14fef
#
_entry.id   81adce9031673ce223fa1727ebd14fef
#
_cell.length_a   1.000
_cell.length_b   1.000
_cell.length_c   1.000
_cell.angle_alpha   90.00
_cell.angle_beta   90.00
_cell.angle_gamma   90.00
#
_symmetry.space_group_name_H-M   'P 1'
#
loop_
_entity.id
_entity.type
_entity.pdbx_description
1 polymer ?
#
loop_
_entity_poly.entity_id
_entity_poly.type
_entity_poly.pdbx_seq_one_letter_code
_entity_poly.pdbx_strand_id
1 'polypeptide(L)'
;MERALLIIDGTVLVLRPWFAKVSAPWAVARNQLRKEAAKYTHVAVVIDRTMDTFRRKLDPRYKAHRPPASAELIAHFNRFEEEVTKMGIALFGSLEVEADDLAATLTRHAVAAGLPVLIQAPDKDLFQLIRDAAPSVRVIAPKKGWDINEAGVMERLGVTPSQVTDFQALVGDATDGVIGVAGVGAKTAAALLTARGTLDAIYADLDGLVTLPIRGAKTLPRKLLAGKDDAMLARRLVTLRADVDMGADPLAKCEMP
;
A
#
# COMPACT_ATOMS: atom_id res chain seq x y z
N MET A 1 -22.62 3.91 14.54
CA MET A 1 -21.35 3.93 13.76
C MET A 1 -20.23 3.41 14.65
N GLU A 2 -19.33 2.61 14.09
CA GLU A 2 -18.13 2.14 14.77
C GLU A 2 -17.12 3.29 14.89
N ARG A 3 -16.51 3.45 16.08
CA ARG A 3 -15.48 4.48 16.30
C ARG A 3 -14.15 4.02 15.68
N ALA A 4 -13.99 4.27 14.40
CA ALA A 4 -12.80 3.94 13.63
C ALA A 4 -12.66 4.87 12.42
N LEU A 5 -11.46 4.95 11.84
CA LEU A 5 -11.21 5.58 10.55
C LEU A 5 -11.28 4.52 9.46
N LEU A 6 -12.18 4.68 8.51
CA LEU A 6 -12.19 3.94 7.26
C LEU A 6 -11.46 4.77 6.19
N ILE A 7 -10.34 4.26 5.68
CA ILE A 7 -9.63 4.81 4.54
C ILE A 7 -9.99 3.97 3.31
N ILE A 8 -10.47 4.59 2.26
CA ILE A 8 -10.89 3.91 1.03
C ILE A 8 -10.01 4.37 -0.14
N ASP A 9 -9.43 3.40 -0.84
CA ASP A 9 -8.79 3.65 -2.13
C ASP A 9 -9.87 3.96 -3.19
N GLY A 10 -10.03 5.25 -3.46
CA GLY A 10 -10.99 5.77 -4.44
C GLY A 10 -10.58 5.44 -5.88
N THR A 11 -9.28 5.33 -6.15
CA THR A 11 -8.76 4.92 -7.46
C THR A 11 -9.29 3.52 -7.81
N VAL A 12 -9.15 2.57 -6.90
CA VAL A 12 -9.65 1.20 -7.09
C VAL A 12 -11.17 1.15 -7.16
N LEU A 13 -11.89 1.98 -6.39
CA LEU A 13 -13.35 2.03 -6.45
C LEU A 13 -13.87 2.39 -7.83
N VAL A 14 -13.23 3.32 -8.55
CA VAL A 14 -13.62 3.74 -9.89
C VAL A 14 -13.10 2.77 -10.95
N LEU A 15 -11.84 2.33 -10.84
CA LEU A 15 -11.20 1.45 -11.84
C LEU A 15 -11.86 0.08 -11.95
N ARG A 16 -12.32 -0.52 -10.87
CA ARG A 16 -12.95 -1.84 -10.91
C ARG A 16 -14.19 -1.89 -11.80
N PRO A 17 -15.22 -1.04 -11.60
CA PRO A 17 -16.38 -1.01 -12.50
C PRO A 17 -16.02 -0.52 -13.90
N TRP A 18 -15.01 0.34 -14.07
CA TRP A 18 -14.48 0.75 -15.36
C TRP A 18 -13.99 -0.46 -16.18
N PHE A 19 -13.08 -1.25 -15.63
CA PHE A 19 -12.56 -2.44 -16.31
C PHE A 19 -13.63 -3.55 -16.49
N ALA A 20 -14.66 -3.54 -15.65
CA ALA A 20 -15.84 -4.39 -15.84
C ALA A 20 -16.83 -3.84 -16.90
N LYS A 21 -16.46 -2.75 -17.60
CA LYS A 21 -17.26 -2.09 -18.67
C LYS A 21 -18.65 -1.66 -18.21
N VAL A 22 -18.77 -1.23 -16.96
CA VAL A 22 -20.01 -0.65 -16.44
C VAL A 22 -20.16 0.76 -17.02
N SER A 23 -21.36 1.12 -17.50
CA SER A 23 -21.63 2.41 -18.16
C SER A 23 -21.42 3.64 -17.26
N ALA A 24 -21.60 3.50 -15.95
CA ALA A 24 -21.43 4.57 -14.99
C ALA A 24 -20.57 4.11 -13.79
N PRO A 25 -19.23 3.88 -13.97
CA PRO A 25 -18.35 3.39 -12.92
C PRO A 25 -18.33 4.29 -11.69
N TRP A 26 -18.38 5.62 -11.86
CA TRP A 26 -18.50 6.58 -10.78
C TRP A 26 -19.74 6.37 -9.90
N ALA A 27 -20.88 5.99 -10.48
CA ALA A 27 -22.11 5.77 -9.72
C ALA A 27 -22.05 4.48 -8.86
N VAL A 28 -21.40 3.44 -9.40
CA VAL A 28 -21.13 2.20 -8.63
C VAL A 28 -20.18 2.51 -7.47
N ALA A 29 -19.10 3.24 -7.73
CA ALA A 29 -18.14 3.67 -6.71
C ALA A 29 -18.82 4.49 -5.61
N ARG A 30 -19.61 5.51 -5.98
CA ARG A 30 -20.41 6.32 -5.04
C ARG A 30 -21.33 5.48 -4.16
N ASN A 31 -22.08 4.56 -4.75
CA ASN A 31 -23.05 3.74 -4.02
C ASN A 31 -22.34 2.80 -3.03
N GLN A 32 -21.20 2.25 -3.43
CA GLN A 32 -20.37 1.44 -2.54
C GLN A 32 -19.81 2.30 -1.39
N LEU A 33 -19.25 3.47 -1.70
CA LEU A 33 -18.73 4.40 -0.70
C LEU A 33 -19.80 4.77 0.32
N ARG A 34 -21.01 5.18 -0.13
CA ARG A 34 -22.12 5.54 0.77
C ARG A 34 -22.47 4.42 1.75
N LYS A 35 -22.50 3.17 1.26
CA LYS A 35 -22.81 2.00 2.10
C LYS A 35 -21.73 1.75 3.15
N GLU A 36 -20.48 1.90 2.78
CA GLU A 36 -19.36 1.65 3.69
C GLU A 36 -19.19 2.82 4.69
N ALA A 37 -19.28 4.06 4.22
CA ALA A 37 -19.14 5.26 5.03
C ALA A 37 -20.13 5.31 6.21
N ALA A 38 -21.38 4.88 5.99
CA ALA A 38 -22.42 4.88 7.01
C ALA A 38 -22.11 4.01 8.26
N LYS A 39 -21.05 3.21 8.21
CA LYS A 39 -20.69 2.29 9.31
C LYS A 39 -19.72 2.91 10.32
N TYR A 40 -18.96 3.94 9.94
CA TYR A 40 -17.82 4.46 10.69
C TYR A 40 -17.96 5.93 11.04
N THR A 41 -17.31 6.33 12.13
CA THR A 41 -17.34 7.74 12.59
C THR A 41 -16.40 8.65 11.80
N HIS A 42 -15.36 8.07 11.17
CA HIS A 42 -14.39 8.81 10.34
C HIS A 42 -14.22 8.08 9.02
N VAL A 43 -14.27 8.83 7.93
CA VAL A 43 -14.12 8.27 6.58
C VAL A 43 -13.25 9.18 5.73
N ALA A 44 -12.28 8.59 5.04
CA ALA A 44 -11.45 9.26 4.06
C ALA A 44 -11.43 8.48 2.75
N VAL A 45 -11.47 9.20 1.64
CA VAL A 45 -11.16 8.67 0.31
C VAL A 45 -9.79 9.20 -0.09
N VAL A 46 -8.89 8.31 -0.50
CA VAL A 46 -7.58 8.67 -1.08
C VAL A 46 -7.57 8.32 -2.56
N ILE A 47 -6.98 9.19 -3.39
CA ILE A 47 -6.93 8.97 -4.85
C ILE A 47 -5.56 9.33 -5.42
N ASP A 48 -5.17 8.62 -6.48
CA ASP A 48 -4.02 8.99 -7.28
C ASP A 48 -4.39 10.13 -8.24
N ARG A 49 -3.63 11.21 -8.21
CA ARG A 49 -3.81 12.38 -9.09
C ARG A 49 -2.93 12.32 -10.34
N THR A 50 -1.82 11.62 -10.23
CA THR A 50 -0.81 11.54 -11.28
C THR A 50 -0.04 10.25 -11.19
N MET A 51 0.57 9.87 -12.30
CA MET A 51 1.58 8.79 -12.31
C MET A 51 3.00 9.35 -12.12
N ASP A 52 3.19 10.67 -12.20
CA ASP A 52 4.49 11.33 -12.10
C ASP A 52 4.80 11.73 -10.65
N THR A 53 4.84 10.73 -9.78
CA THR A 53 5.14 10.87 -8.34
C THR A 53 6.65 10.82 -8.10
N PHE A 54 7.06 11.01 -6.82
CA PHE A 54 8.47 10.90 -6.44
C PHE A 54 9.08 9.53 -6.78
N ARG A 55 8.26 8.44 -6.79
CA ARG A 55 8.75 7.10 -7.16
C ARG A 55 9.21 7.04 -8.61
N ARG A 56 8.45 7.65 -9.52
CA ARG A 56 8.83 7.70 -10.94
C ARG A 56 10.04 8.61 -11.20
N LYS A 57 10.22 9.64 -10.35
CA LYS A 57 11.44 10.47 -10.36
C LYS A 57 12.66 9.71 -9.85
N LEU A 58 12.49 8.78 -8.90
CA LEU A 58 13.55 7.89 -8.41
C LEU A 58 13.92 6.81 -9.41
N ASP A 59 12.92 6.21 -10.06
CA ASP A 59 13.11 5.19 -11.09
C ASP A 59 12.07 5.35 -12.20
N PRO A 60 12.47 5.81 -13.40
CA PRO A 60 11.55 5.95 -14.54
C PRO A 60 10.87 4.64 -14.98
N ARG A 61 11.39 3.48 -14.58
CA ARG A 61 10.78 2.15 -14.85
C ARG A 61 9.54 1.89 -13.99
N TYR A 62 9.41 2.59 -12.86
CA TYR A 62 8.28 2.43 -11.94
C TYR A 62 6.96 2.70 -12.63
N LYS A 63 6.07 1.69 -12.68
CA LYS A 63 4.75 1.73 -13.35
C LYS A 63 4.79 2.22 -14.82
N ALA A 64 5.96 2.13 -15.50
CA ALA A 64 6.15 2.66 -16.86
C ALA A 64 5.29 1.96 -17.92
N HIS A 65 4.90 0.72 -17.67
CA HIS A 65 4.03 -0.08 -18.55
C HIS A 65 2.55 0.30 -18.45
N ARG A 66 2.15 1.12 -17.46
CA ARG A 66 0.75 1.54 -17.31
C ARG A 66 0.44 2.65 -18.31
N PRO A 67 -0.60 2.49 -19.15
CA PRO A 67 -1.01 3.54 -20.07
C PRO A 67 -1.58 4.74 -19.29
N PRO A 68 -1.50 5.95 -19.85
CA PRO A 68 -2.17 7.11 -19.28
C PRO A 68 -3.69 6.91 -19.27
N ALA A 69 -4.37 7.51 -18.29
CA ALA A 69 -5.81 7.48 -18.21
C ALA A 69 -6.46 8.16 -19.44
N SER A 70 -7.47 7.54 -20.03
CA SER A 70 -8.25 8.14 -21.10
C SER A 70 -9.06 9.35 -20.59
N ALA A 71 -9.41 10.28 -21.49
CA ALA A 71 -10.27 11.40 -21.14
C ALA A 71 -11.61 10.97 -20.55
N GLU A 72 -12.17 9.86 -21.04
CA GLU A 72 -13.41 9.28 -20.53
C GLU A 72 -13.23 8.77 -19.08
N LEU A 73 -12.15 8.06 -18.79
CA LEU A 73 -11.84 7.61 -17.42
C LEU A 73 -11.63 8.80 -16.48
N ILE A 74 -10.93 9.84 -16.92
CA ILE A 74 -10.74 11.07 -16.15
C ILE A 74 -12.10 11.72 -15.84
N ALA A 75 -13.03 11.78 -16.79
CA ALA A 75 -14.37 12.30 -16.55
C ALA A 75 -15.14 11.50 -15.47
N HIS A 76 -14.95 10.17 -15.42
CA HIS A 76 -15.52 9.35 -14.38
C HIS A 76 -14.90 9.60 -13.00
N PHE A 77 -13.59 9.83 -12.92
CA PHE A 77 -12.94 10.25 -11.68
C PHE A 77 -13.47 11.60 -11.20
N ASN A 78 -13.51 12.62 -12.08
CA ASN A 78 -14.01 13.94 -11.72
C ASN A 78 -15.46 13.87 -11.20
N ARG A 79 -16.31 13.08 -11.85
CA ARG A 79 -17.69 12.89 -11.40
C ARG A 79 -17.77 12.19 -10.04
N PHE A 80 -16.93 11.17 -9.81
CA PHE A 80 -16.86 10.49 -8.51
C PHE A 80 -16.44 11.46 -7.40
N GLU A 81 -15.44 12.30 -7.63
CA GLU A 81 -14.96 13.30 -6.67
C GLU A 81 -16.04 14.34 -6.31
N GLU A 82 -16.79 14.83 -7.32
CA GLU A 82 -17.96 15.70 -7.06
C GLU A 82 -18.96 15.03 -6.12
N GLU A 83 -19.24 13.75 -6.33
CA GLU A 83 -20.18 12.99 -5.49
C GLU A 83 -19.64 12.75 -4.07
N VAL A 84 -18.33 12.49 -3.93
CA VAL A 84 -17.66 12.37 -2.61
C VAL A 84 -17.79 13.69 -1.84
N THR A 85 -17.52 14.82 -2.50
CA THR A 85 -17.63 16.16 -1.92
C THR A 85 -19.08 16.48 -1.50
N LYS A 86 -20.07 16.12 -2.32
CA LYS A 86 -21.50 16.30 -1.96
C LYS A 86 -21.95 15.48 -0.77
N MET A 87 -21.28 14.35 -0.50
CA MET A 87 -21.52 13.52 0.67
C MET A 87 -20.84 14.04 1.94
N GLY A 88 -20.05 15.12 1.85
CA GLY A 88 -19.28 15.65 2.98
C GLY A 88 -18.13 14.72 3.42
N ILE A 89 -17.73 13.78 2.58
CA ILE A 89 -16.64 12.83 2.89
C ILE A 89 -15.29 13.45 2.51
N ALA A 90 -14.30 13.33 3.38
CA ALA A 90 -12.96 13.81 3.12
C ALA A 90 -12.33 13.10 1.91
N LEU A 91 -11.80 13.89 0.98
CA LEU A 91 -11.11 13.42 -0.22
C LEU A 91 -9.70 13.99 -0.25
N PHE A 92 -8.71 13.10 -0.32
CA PHE A 92 -7.31 13.47 -0.40
C PHE A 92 -6.67 12.96 -1.69
N GLY A 93 -5.84 13.79 -2.30
CA GLY A 93 -5.07 13.46 -3.48
C GLY A 93 -3.87 14.39 -3.60
N SER A 94 -2.77 13.92 -4.16
CA SER A 94 -1.52 14.67 -4.32
C SER A 94 -0.95 14.52 -5.73
N LEU A 95 -0.18 15.51 -6.18
CA LEU A 95 0.61 15.46 -7.41
C LEU A 95 2.06 14.96 -7.16
N GLU A 96 2.44 14.72 -5.91
CA GLU A 96 3.80 14.36 -5.55
C GLU A 96 3.93 12.93 -5.03
N VAL A 97 2.85 12.41 -4.41
CA VAL A 97 2.79 11.09 -3.79
C VAL A 97 1.57 10.31 -4.26
N GLU A 98 1.56 9.02 -4.01
CA GLU A 98 0.45 8.14 -4.36
C GLU A 98 -0.61 8.06 -3.25
N ALA A 99 -1.78 7.52 -3.57
CA ALA A 99 -2.88 7.30 -2.63
C ALA A 99 -2.45 6.52 -1.39
N ASP A 100 -1.55 5.54 -1.54
CA ASP A 100 -1.04 4.70 -0.45
C ASP A 100 -0.19 5.49 0.56
N ASP A 101 0.55 6.52 0.12
CA ASP A 101 1.30 7.41 1.01
C ASP A 101 0.35 8.29 1.84
N LEU A 102 -0.75 8.75 1.21
CA LEU A 102 -1.80 9.48 1.91
C LEU A 102 -2.51 8.58 2.94
N ALA A 103 -2.79 7.32 2.57
CA ALA A 103 -3.35 6.33 3.48
C ALA A 103 -2.41 6.04 4.66
N ALA A 104 -1.10 5.92 4.42
CA ALA A 104 -0.10 5.75 5.46
C ALA A 104 -0.03 6.95 6.41
N THR A 105 -0.09 8.16 5.86
CA THR A 105 -0.08 9.40 6.64
C THR A 105 -1.33 9.52 7.52
N LEU A 106 -2.53 9.28 6.97
CA LEU A 106 -3.78 9.26 7.73
C LEU A 106 -3.76 8.18 8.81
N THR A 107 -3.25 7.00 8.49
CA THR A 107 -3.09 5.90 9.46
C THR A 107 -2.23 6.34 10.64
N ARG A 108 -1.08 6.99 10.39
CA ARG A 108 -0.21 7.51 11.45
C ARG A 108 -0.95 8.53 12.35
N HIS A 109 -1.70 9.46 11.76
CA HIS A 109 -2.48 10.44 12.51
C HIS A 109 -3.56 9.76 13.35
N ALA A 110 -4.31 8.82 12.79
CA ALA A 110 -5.37 8.10 13.48
C ALA A 110 -4.83 7.27 14.66
N VAL A 111 -3.74 6.54 14.45
CA VAL A 111 -3.07 5.76 15.51
C VAL A 111 -2.59 6.67 16.64
N ALA A 112 -2.00 7.83 16.33
CA ALA A 112 -1.58 8.79 17.33
C ALA A 112 -2.75 9.37 18.13
N ALA A 113 -3.94 9.49 17.51
CA ALA A 113 -5.18 9.94 18.16
C ALA A 113 -5.96 8.80 18.87
N GLY A 114 -5.41 7.59 18.93
CA GLY A 114 -6.08 6.44 19.57
C GLY A 114 -7.27 5.90 18.78
N LEU A 115 -7.29 6.08 17.45
CA LEU A 115 -8.39 5.68 16.58
C LEU A 115 -7.98 4.43 15.75
N PRO A 116 -8.72 3.31 15.84
CA PRO A 116 -8.50 2.15 14.98
C PRO A 116 -8.71 2.51 13.50
N VAL A 117 -7.98 1.81 12.60
CA VAL A 117 -7.99 2.08 11.17
C VAL A 117 -8.33 0.82 10.37
N LEU A 118 -9.25 0.97 9.41
CA LEU A 118 -9.49 0.00 8.37
C LEU A 118 -9.12 0.62 7.01
N ILE A 119 -8.20 0.00 6.30
CA ILE A 119 -7.79 0.45 4.96
C ILE A 119 -8.46 -0.46 3.94
N GLN A 120 -9.44 0.07 3.22
CA GLN A 120 -10.15 -0.67 2.19
C GLN A 120 -9.44 -0.54 0.83
N ALA A 121 -8.46 -1.40 0.62
CA ALA A 121 -7.71 -1.50 -0.62
C ALA A 121 -7.24 -2.95 -0.86
N PRO A 122 -7.22 -3.44 -2.10
CA PRO A 122 -6.75 -4.79 -2.41
C PRO A 122 -5.24 -4.84 -2.66
N ASP A 123 -4.47 -4.05 -1.92
CA ASP A 123 -3.04 -3.86 -2.12
C ASP A 123 -2.21 -4.43 -0.96
N LYS A 124 -1.18 -5.23 -1.30
CA LYS A 124 -0.26 -5.84 -0.34
C LYS A 124 0.76 -4.85 0.23
N ASP A 125 1.00 -3.73 -0.47
CA ASP A 125 1.96 -2.72 -0.06
C ASP A 125 1.51 -2.04 1.25
N LEU A 126 0.19 -1.96 1.46
CA LEU A 126 -0.42 -1.48 2.68
C LEU A 126 -0.25 -2.44 3.88
N PHE A 127 0.21 -3.67 3.66
CA PHE A 127 0.46 -4.62 4.75
C PHE A 127 1.57 -4.15 5.70
N GLN A 128 2.46 -3.26 5.25
CA GLN A 128 3.47 -2.63 6.10
C GLN A 128 2.87 -1.72 7.20
N LEU A 129 1.59 -1.34 7.07
CA LEU A 129 0.88 -0.48 8.03
C LEU A 129 0.11 -1.28 9.09
N ILE A 130 -0.06 -2.59 8.88
CA ILE A 130 -0.89 -3.46 9.73
C ILE A 130 -0.27 -3.59 11.12
N ARG A 131 -1.12 -3.53 12.14
CA ARG A 131 -0.78 -3.79 13.54
C ARG A 131 -2.00 -4.30 14.30
N ASP A 132 -1.81 -5.29 15.15
CA ASP A 132 -2.86 -5.82 16.03
C ASP A 132 -2.93 -5.06 17.37
N ALA A 133 -1.81 -4.44 17.80
CA ALA A 133 -1.78 -3.61 19.01
C ALA A 133 -2.74 -2.42 18.87
N ALA A 134 -3.43 -2.07 19.97
CA ALA A 134 -4.36 -0.95 19.98
C ALA A 134 -3.66 0.41 19.86
N PRO A 135 -4.17 1.36 19.07
CA PRO A 135 -5.26 1.17 18.11
C PRO A 135 -4.83 0.28 16.94
N SER A 136 -5.68 -0.65 16.56
CA SER A 136 -5.37 -1.63 15.50
C SER A 136 -5.47 -1.01 14.11
N VAL A 137 -4.69 -1.57 13.17
CA VAL A 137 -4.76 -1.23 11.74
C VAL A 137 -4.93 -2.52 10.95
N ARG A 138 -5.95 -2.58 10.09
CA ARG A 138 -6.26 -3.75 9.25
C ARG A 138 -6.44 -3.32 7.80
N VAL A 139 -6.06 -4.20 6.88
CA VAL A 139 -6.33 -4.03 5.45
C VAL A 139 -7.49 -4.94 5.06
N ILE A 140 -8.56 -4.35 4.52
CA ILE A 140 -9.76 -5.06 4.11
C ILE A 140 -9.97 -4.95 2.61
N ALA A 141 -10.42 -6.03 1.97
CA ALA A 141 -10.87 -6.03 0.59
C ALA A 141 -12.02 -7.04 0.45
N PRO A 142 -13.28 -6.63 0.75
CA PRO A 142 -14.41 -7.54 0.86
C PRO A 142 -14.63 -8.41 -0.39
N LYS A 143 -14.41 -7.86 -1.60
CA LYS A 143 -14.53 -8.62 -2.86
C LYS A 143 -13.45 -9.70 -3.03
N LYS A 144 -12.32 -9.61 -2.31
CA LYS A 144 -11.27 -10.64 -2.26
C LYS A 144 -11.40 -11.53 -1.02
N GLY A 145 -12.36 -11.28 -0.15
CA GLY A 145 -12.48 -11.94 1.15
C GLY A 145 -11.33 -11.58 2.09
N TRP A 146 -10.69 -10.42 1.90
CA TRP A 146 -9.59 -10.00 2.76
C TRP A 146 -10.11 -9.27 3.99
N ASP A 147 -9.55 -9.67 5.11
CA ASP A 147 -9.58 -8.99 6.38
C ASP A 147 -8.26 -9.34 7.07
N ILE A 148 -7.23 -8.57 6.75
CA ILE A 148 -5.84 -8.89 7.02
C ILE A 148 -5.35 -8.18 8.27
N ASN A 149 -4.90 -8.97 9.21
CA ASN A 149 -4.19 -8.59 10.43
C ASN A 149 -2.73 -9.09 10.37
N GLU A 150 -1.96 -8.99 11.46
CA GLU A 150 -0.56 -9.44 11.50
C GLU A 150 -0.41 -10.93 11.16
N ALA A 151 -1.30 -11.78 11.67
CA ALA A 151 -1.31 -13.21 11.35
C ALA A 151 -1.59 -13.46 9.87
N GLY A 152 -2.51 -12.68 9.27
CA GLY A 152 -2.82 -12.74 7.84
C GLY A 152 -1.67 -12.29 6.94
N VAL A 153 -0.82 -11.35 7.39
CA VAL A 153 0.43 -10.99 6.69
C VAL A 153 1.41 -12.15 6.73
N MET A 154 1.62 -12.73 7.91
CA MET A 154 2.50 -13.90 8.10
C MET A 154 2.05 -15.08 7.23
N GLU A 155 0.76 -15.39 7.18
CA GLU A 155 0.22 -16.48 6.35
C GLU A 155 0.48 -16.25 4.85
N ARG A 156 0.35 -15.00 4.37
CA ARG A 156 0.44 -14.68 2.94
C ARG A 156 1.86 -14.48 2.46
N LEU A 157 2.70 -13.82 3.24
CA LEU A 157 4.04 -13.41 2.83
C LEU A 157 5.16 -14.16 3.57
N GLY A 158 4.86 -14.80 4.70
CA GLY A 158 5.85 -15.47 5.57
C GLY A 158 6.73 -14.49 6.35
N VAL A 159 6.28 -13.23 6.51
CA VAL A 159 7.00 -12.16 7.22
C VAL A 159 6.04 -11.35 8.08
N THR A 160 6.58 -10.61 9.06
CA THR A 160 5.79 -9.66 9.85
C THR A 160 5.48 -8.38 9.07
N PRO A 161 4.46 -7.57 9.46
CA PRO A 161 4.20 -6.27 8.83
C PRO A 161 5.44 -5.37 8.73
N SER A 162 6.24 -5.30 9.78
CA SER A 162 7.48 -4.50 9.82
C SER A 162 8.56 -4.98 8.83
N GLN A 163 8.44 -6.20 8.33
CA GLN A 163 9.37 -6.79 7.35
C GLN A 163 8.84 -6.72 5.91
N VAL A 164 7.61 -6.25 5.68
CA VAL A 164 7.00 -6.24 4.32
C VAL A 164 7.83 -5.44 3.34
N THR A 165 8.32 -4.27 3.76
CA THR A 165 9.17 -3.41 2.92
C THR A 165 10.47 -4.11 2.51
N ASP A 166 11.16 -4.73 3.46
CA ASP A 166 12.41 -5.47 3.20
C ASP A 166 12.16 -6.74 2.37
N PHE A 167 11.02 -7.39 2.59
CA PHE A 167 10.60 -8.53 1.77
C PHE A 167 10.41 -8.12 0.31
N GLN A 168 9.69 -7.04 0.06
CA GLN A 168 9.48 -6.53 -1.30
C GLN A 168 10.78 -6.00 -1.92
N ALA A 169 11.69 -5.42 -1.13
CA ALA A 169 13.01 -5.03 -1.61
C ALA A 169 13.82 -6.22 -2.15
N LEU A 170 13.70 -7.39 -1.52
CA LEU A 170 14.37 -8.61 -1.95
C LEU A 170 13.69 -9.26 -3.17
N VAL A 171 12.35 -9.33 -3.16
CA VAL A 171 11.56 -10.05 -4.18
C VAL A 171 11.29 -9.18 -5.41
N GLY A 172 11.18 -7.86 -5.22
CA GLY A 172 10.65 -6.93 -6.20
C GLY A 172 9.13 -6.97 -6.30
N ASP A 173 8.59 -6.12 -7.18
CA ASP A 173 7.18 -6.12 -7.57
C ASP A 173 7.05 -5.91 -9.09
N ALA A 174 6.77 -6.99 -9.81
CA ALA A 174 6.59 -6.94 -11.25
C ALA A 174 5.36 -6.11 -11.67
N THR A 175 4.33 -6.01 -10.80
CA THR A 175 3.12 -5.22 -11.07
C THR A 175 3.43 -3.73 -11.14
N ASP A 176 4.43 -3.28 -10.37
CA ASP A 176 4.85 -1.89 -10.30
C ASP A 176 6.17 -1.62 -11.01
N GLY A 177 6.78 -2.65 -11.61
CA GLY A 177 8.06 -2.54 -12.29
C GLY A 177 9.23 -2.40 -11.31
N VAL A 178 9.08 -2.82 -10.07
CA VAL A 178 10.14 -2.79 -9.04
C VAL A 178 11.01 -4.03 -9.17
N ILE A 179 12.31 -3.82 -9.37
CA ILE A 179 13.28 -4.90 -9.51
C ILE A 179 13.82 -5.27 -8.14
N GLY A 180 13.70 -6.56 -7.77
CA GLY A 180 14.32 -7.12 -6.58
C GLY A 180 15.65 -7.81 -6.91
N VAL A 181 16.14 -8.62 -5.98
CA VAL A 181 17.39 -9.37 -6.16
C VAL A 181 17.17 -10.60 -7.06
N ALA A 182 17.86 -10.64 -8.19
CA ALA A 182 17.74 -11.74 -9.15
C ALA A 182 18.00 -13.11 -8.49
N GLY A 183 17.02 -14.01 -8.63
CA GLY A 183 17.07 -15.36 -8.06
C GLY A 183 16.83 -15.44 -6.56
N VAL A 184 16.28 -14.39 -5.95
CA VAL A 184 15.70 -14.37 -4.59
C VAL A 184 14.18 -14.26 -4.71
N GLY A 185 13.47 -15.37 -4.55
CA GLY A 185 12.00 -15.38 -4.55
C GLY A 185 11.42 -15.32 -3.14
N ALA A 186 10.09 -15.26 -3.05
CA ALA A 186 9.34 -15.07 -1.81
C ALA A 186 9.77 -16.00 -0.66
N LYS A 187 9.90 -17.31 -0.91
CA LYS A 187 10.32 -18.26 0.13
C LYS A 187 11.73 -17.99 0.66
N THR A 188 12.64 -17.59 -0.24
CA THR A 188 14.03 -17.27 0.14
C THR A 188 14.08 -15.96 0.92
N ALA A 189 13.36 -14.92 0.47
CA ALA A 189 13.28 -13.63 1.14
C ALA A 189 12.69 -13.78 2.55
N ALA A 190 11.58 -14.51 2.70
CA ALA A 190 10.96 -14.77 4.00
C ALA A 190 11.93 -15.50 4.94
N ALA A 191 12.61 -16.54 4.46
CA ALA A 191 13.58 -17.29 5.27
C ALA A 191 14.78 -16.43 5.69
N LEU A 192 15.29 -15.55 4.80
CA LEU A 192 16.35 -14.61 5.11
C LEU A 192 15.92 -13.61 6.20
N LEU A 193 14.73 -13.05 6.08
CA LEU A 193 14.18 -12.10 7.05
C LEU A 193 13.85 -12.77 8.38
N THR A 194 13.37 -14.00 8.37
CA THR A 194 13.19 -14.79 9.60
C THR A 194 14.53 -15.01 10.32
N ALA A 195 15.60 -15.28 9.57
CA ALA A 195 16.91 -15.58 10.14
C ALA A 195 17.70 -14.33 10.60
N ARG A 196 17.51 -13.18 9.95
CA ARG A 196 18.32 -11.95 10.17
C ARG A 196 17.49 -10.73 10.61
N GLY A 197 16.19 -10.78 10.51
CA GLY A 197 15.29 -9.70 10.92
C GLY A 197 15.08 -8.63 9.85
N THR A 198 16.14 -8.02 9.34
CA THR A 198 16.09 -6.88 8.41
C THR A 198 16.99 -7.05 7.18
N LEU A 199 16.71 -6.28 6.14
CA LEU A 199 17.54 -6.21 4.94
C LEU A 199 18.98 -5.75 5.28
N ASP A 200 19.11 -4.78 6.17
CA ASP A 200 20.43 -4.27 6.57
C ASP A 200 21.24 -5.35 7.32
N ALA A 201 20.60 -6.12 8.20
CA ALA A 201 21.25 -7.25 8.90
C ALA A 201 21.63 -8.40 7.92
N ILE A 202 20.84 -8.64 6.88
CA ILE A 202 21.19 -9.58 5.82
C ILE A 202 22.48 -9.14 5.10
N TYR A 203 22.59 -7.86 4.73
CA TYR A 203 23.77 -7.32 4.06
C TYR A 203 24.99 -7.18 4.97
N ALA A 204 24.80 -7.06 6.29
CA ALA A 204 25.88 -7.00 7.27
C ALA A 204 26.59 -8.36 7.50
N ASP A 205 25.89 -9.48 7.24
CA ASP A 205 26.44 -10.84 7.46
C ASP A 205 26.18 -11.77 6.26
N LEU A 206 26.67 -11.38 5.10
CA LEU A 206 26.53 -12.19 3.87
C LEU A 206 27.19 -13.56 4.00
N ASP A 207 28.36 -13.65 4.63
CA ASP A 207 29.11 -14.90 4.75
C ASP A 207 28.38 -15.90 5.66
N GLY A 208 27.72 -15.44 6.73
CA GLY A 208 26.92 -16.28 7.61
C GLY A 208 25.67 -16.87 6.95
N LEU A 209 25.25 -16.33 5.80
CA LEU A 209 24.07 -16.87 5.10
C LEU A 209 24.29 -18.26 4.51
N VAL A 210 25.54 -18.67 4.24
CA VAL A 210 25.84 -19.97 3.62
C VAL A 210 25.48 -21.16 4.52
N THR A 211 25.35 -20.92 5.82
CA THR A 211 25.01 -21.93 6.84
C THR A 211 23.52 -22.06 7.10
N LEU A 212 22.70 -21.13 6.53
CA LEU A 212 21.27 -21.17 6.76
C LEU A 212 20.62 -22.37 6.04
N PRO A 213 19.57 -22.96 6.64
CA PRO A 213 18.84 -24.08 6.04
C PRO A 213 17.92 -23.60 4.89
N ILE A 214 18.50 -22.85 3.95
CA ILE A 214 17.81 -22.27 2.80
C ILE A 214 18.34 -22.94 1.53
N ARG A 215 17.43 -23.36 0.64
CA ARG A 215 17.81 -23.94 -0.63
C ARG A 215 18.68 -22.96 -1.42
N GLY A 216 19.89 -23.38 -1.78
CA GLY A 216 20.85 -22.55 -2.51
C GLY A 216 21.60 -21.53 -1.66
N ALA A 217 21.63 -21.69 -0.35
CA ALA A 217 22.31 -20.80 0.63
C ALA A 217 23.73 -20.40 0.19
N LYS A 218 24.52 -21.36 -0.32
CA LYS A 218 25.90 -21.12 -0.80
C LYS A 218 26.02 -20.07 -1.91
N THR A 219 24.94 -19.81 -2.66
CA THR A 219 24.93 -18.83 -3.77
C THR A 219 24.32 -17.49 -3.38
N LEU A 220 23.67 -17.41 -2.21
CA LEU A 220 22.97 -16.19 -1.75
C LEU A 220 23.90 -14.99 -1.58
N PRO A 221 25.10 -15.11 -0.96
CA PRO A 221 26.00 -13.96 -0.81
C PRO A 221 26.30 -13.28 -2.14
N ARG A 222 26.66 -14.06 -3.15
CA ARG A 222 26.97 -13.53 -4.50
C ARG A 222 25.74 -12.87 -5.15
N LYS A 223 24.55 -13.48 -5.04
CA LYS A 223 23.31 -12.92 -5.60
C LYS A 223 22.92 -11.61 -4.92
N LEU A 224 22.96 -11.60 -3.60
CA LEU A 224 22.64 -10.40 -2.80
C LEU A 224 23.62 -9.27 -3.07
N LEU A 225 24.92 -9.57 -3.13
CA LEU A 225 25.94 -8.58 -3.46
C LEU A 225 25.72 -7.99 -4.85
N ALA A 226 25.45 -8.83 -5.85
CA ALA A 226 25.20 -8.40 -7.23
C ALA A 226 23.91 -7.57 -7.38
N GLY A 227 22.87 -7.86 -6.58
CA GLY A 227 21.58 -7.15 -6.61
C GLY A 227 21.40 -6.11 -5.49
N LYS A 228 22.48 -5.69 -4.81
CA LYS A 228 22.39 -4.77 -3.65
C LYS A 228 21.75 -3.45 -4.02
N ASP A 229 22.20 -2.82 -5.10
CA ASP A 229 21.69 -1.51 -5.52
C ASP A 229 20.21 -1.58 -5.93
N ASP A 230 19.81 -2.65 -6.63
CA ASP A 230 18.40 -2.90 -6.96
C ASP A 230 17.57 -3.07 -5.69
N ALA A 231 18.02 -3.86 -4.71
CA ALA A 231 17.31 -4.03 -3.44
C ALA A 231 17.19 -2.73 -2.64
N MET A 232 18.23 -1.91 -2.60
CA MET A 232 18.18 -0.61 -1.90
C MET A 232 17.26 0.38 -2.61
N LEU A 233 17.25 0.40 -3.94
CA LEU A 233 16.31 1.19 -4.72
C LEU A 233 14.88 0.68 -4.54
N ALA A 234 14.67 -0.64 -4.64
CA ALA A 234 13.36 -1.27 -4.42
C ALA A 234 12.80 -0.90 -3.04
N ARG A 235 13.61 -1.00 -1.96
CA ARG A 235 13.20 -0.59 -0.61
C ARG A 235 12.68 0.86 -0.59
N ARG A 236 13.36 1.78 -1.25
CA ARG A 236 12.93 3.19 -1.34
C ARG A 236 11.63 3.36 -2.12
N LEU A 237 11.40 2.56 -3.15
CA LEU A 237 10.20 2.61 -3.97
C LEU A 237 8.97 2.04 -3.25
N VAL A 238 9.14 0.95 -2.47
CA VAL A 238 8.01 0.27 -1.81
C VAL A 238 7.71 0.80 -0.41
N THR A 239 8.62 1.57 0.19
CA THR A 239 8.38 2.22 1.49
C THR A 239 7.35 3.33 1.33
N LEU A 240 6.27 3.24 2.09
CA LEU A 240 5.23 4.27 2.11
C LEU A 240 5.68 5.47 2.94
N ARG A 241 5.42 6.65 2.41
CA ARG A 241 5.62 7.90 3.15
C ARG A 241 4.43 8.12 4.08
N ALA A 242 4.72 8.33 5.37
CA ALA A 242 3.69 8.59 6.38
C ALA A 242 3.79 10.02 6.94
N ASP A 243 4.49 10.90 6.25
CA ASP A 243 4.83 12.28 6.66
C ASP A 243 4.37 13.33 5.64
N VAL A 244 3.41 12.97 4.78
CA VAL A 244 2.88 13.87 3.75
C VAL A 244 2.12 15.03 4.43
N ASP A 245 2.35 16.24 3.96
CA ASP A 245 1.55 17.39 4.42
C ASP A 245 0.11 17.28 3.90
N MET A 246 -0.81 17.09 4.80
CA MET A 246 -2.27 17.00 4.53
C MET A 246 -3.06 18.15 5.18
N GLY A 247 -2.35 19.19 5.63
CA GLY A 247 -2.89 20.33 6.36
C GLY A 247 -2.96 20.11 7.88
N ALA A 248 -3.44 21.10 8.61
CA ALA A 248 -3.28 21.19 10.06
C ALA A 248 -3.94 20.05 10.85
N ASP A 249 -5.11 19.61 10.45
CA ASP A 249 -5.85 18.51 11.12
C ASP A 249 -6.58 17.66 10.07
N PRO A 250 -5.87 16.67 9.48
CA PRO A 250 -6.51 15.82 8.49
C PRO A 250 -7.58 14.89 9.07
N LEU A 251 -7.52 14.54 10.37
CA LEU A 251 -8.52 13.68 10.99
C LEU A 251 -9.85 14.38 11.23
N ALA A 252 -9.85 15.65 11.65
CA ALA A 252 -11.08 16.42 11.82
C ALA A 252 -11.85 16.51 10.50
N LYS A 253 -11.16 16.57 9.35
CA LYS A 253 -11.82 16.54 8.03
C LYS A 253 -12.51 15.20 7.75
N CYS A 254 -12.06 14.10 8.37
CA CYS A 254 -12.61 12.77 8.17
C CYS A 254 -13.84 12.47 9.01
N GLU A 255 -14.19 13.30 10.00
CA GLU A 255 -15.38 13.11 10.84
C GLU A 255 -16.64 13.11 10.00
N MET A 256 -17.47 12.09 10.19
CA MET A 256 -18.76 12.00 9.52
C MET A 256 -19.81 12.83 10.29
N PRO A 257 -20.69 13.55 9.56
CA PRO A 257 -21.71 14.38 10.17
C PRO A 257 -22.74 13.57 10.99
#